data_9ed69c3701f435db5c4f41be47b02dae
#
_entry.id   9ed69c3701f435db5c4f41be47b02dae
#
_cell.length_a   1.000
_cell.length_b   1.000
_cell.length_c   1.000
_cell.angle_alpha   90.00
_cell.angle_beta   90.00
_cell.angle_gamma   90.00
#
_symmetry.space_group_name_H-M   'P 1'
#
loop_
_entity.id
_entity.type
_entity.pdbx_description
1 polymer ?
#
loop_
_entity_poly.entity_id
_entity_poly.type
_entity_poly.pdbx_seq_one_letter_code
_entity_poly.pdbx_strand_id
1 'polypeptide(L)'
;MTPAATVLTAPDISAPSLAPRPGNPAPLTEAERAACAAILALLLPHRRTVDTDPPPDTSAGLLDAFPDQVRQLAPFVTAGEPVLFTLPGFPCKSPNPAKVLGHLPDEGERLSLRFLDRLCSRIATVYAPGARVLICSDGHLFGDLIHVPDAHIDAYSDGLQAMIRAEGLRHLDIFDLRTVYGDLPYDSKRARVHDTYAPTVDELRERTRNDEQMLRLYRGITRFLVEDTAEFTGTRSALQRECRRRAYGVIQRSRAWGALIADHRPRSFRLSIHPQPRRTDKFGIRLLDARDVWTTPWHSCVLHHSDGRWELMHRRKAEMVGRLVLRGGRPSHFEAEAAGSS
;
A
#
# COMPACT_ATOMS: atom_id res chain seq x y z
N MET A 1 -9.12 51.36 32.53
CA MET A 1 -9.99 50.17 32.51
C MET A 1 -9.49 49.24 31.42
N THR A 2 -8.74 48.25 31.82
CA THR A 2 -8.12 47.24 30.93
C THR A 2 -9.07 46.03 30.85
N PRO A 3 -9.44 45.54 29.69
CA PRO A 3 -10.30 44.37 29.62
C PRO A 3 -9.51 43.10 29.95
N ALA A 4 -10.12 42.27 30.81
CA ALA A 4 -9.60 41.00 31.26
C ALA A 4 -9.55 40.01 30.09
N ALA A 5 -8.38 39.37 29.94
CA ALA A 5 -8.18 38.24 29.00
C ALA A 5 -8.92 37.01 29.53
N THR A 6 -9.89 36.53 28.78
CA THR A 6 -10.56 35.26 29.02
C THR A 6 -9.59 34.13 28.68
N VAL A 7 -9.13 33.44 29.71
CA VAL A 7 -8.35 32.21 29.56
C VAL A 7 -9.31 31.11 29.10
N LEU A 8 -9.20 30.70 27.83
CA LEU A 8 -9.82 29.46 27.32
C LEU A 8 -9.04 28.27 27.89
N THR A 9 -9.66 27.58 28.84
CA THR A 9 -9.16 26.30 29.33
C THR A 9 -9.23 25.27 28.21
N ALA A 10 -8.07 24.65 27.91
CA ALA A 10 -7.98 23.52 26.98
C ALA A 10 -8.87 22.37 27.47
N PRO A 11 -9.52 21.62 26.56
CA PRO A 11 -10.25 20.43 26.94
C PRO A 11 -9.29 19.38 27.49
N ASP A 12 -9.67 18.79 28.60
CA ASP A 12 -9.02 17.71 29.32
C ASP A 12 -8.91 16.49 28.36
N ILE A 13 -7.71 16.20 27.88
CA ILE A 13 -7.42 15.00 27.09
C ILE A 13 -7.11 13.88 28.09
N SER A 14 -8.16 13.38 28.73
CA SER A 14 -8.10 12.10 29.43
C SER A 14 -7.72 11.01 28.45
N ALA A 15 -6.76 10.17 28.82
CA ALA A 15 -6.29 9.03 28.04
C ALA A 15 -7.48 8.22 27.49
N PRO A 16 -7.40 7.71 26.24
CA PRO A 16 -8.48 6.93 25.67
C PRO A 16 -8.76 5.74 26.59
N SER A 17 -9.96 5.70 27.13
CA SER A 17 -10.51 4.55 27.83
C SER A 17 -10.36 3.35 26.90
N LEU A 18 -9.63 2.34 27.35
CA LEU A 18 -9.59 1.03 26.71
C LEU A 18 -11.05 0.58 26.58
N ALA A 19 -11.60 0.66 25.38
CA ALA A 19 -12.89 0.06 25.07
C ALA A 19 -12.88 -1.40 25.57
N PRO A 20 -13.96 -1.88 26.20
CA PRO A 20 -14.03 -3.25 26.68
C PRO A 20 -13.70 -4.17 25.54
N ARG A 21 -12.76 -5.12 25.75
CA ARG A 21 -12.44 -6.17 24.78
C ARG A 21 -13.77 -6.82 24.41
N PRO A 22 -14.16 -6.86 23.12
CA PRO A 22 -15.36 -7.56 22.72
C PRO A 22 -15.27 -8.98 23.29
N GLY A 23 -16.33 -9.43 23.97
CA GLY A 23 -16.45 -10.81 24.43
C GLY A 23 -16.12 -11.73 23.27
N ASN A 24 -15.61 -12.94 23.57
CA ASN A 24 -15.21 -13.92 22.55
C ASN A 24 -16.34 -14.00 21.50
N PRO A 25 -16.08 -13.62 20.22
CA PRO A 25 -17.16 -13.61 19.22
C PRO A 25 -17.75 -15.01 19.12
N ALA A 26 -19.08 -15.09 18.97
CA ALA A 26 -19.74 -16.37 18.74
C ALA A 26 -19.06 -17.11 17.57
N PRO A 27 -18.96 -18.44 17.64
CA PRO A 27 -18.35 -19.21 16.57
C PRO A 27 -19.12 -18.98 15.27
N LEU A 28 -18.39 -18.80 14.16
CA LEU A 28 -18.99 -18.64 12.84
C LEU A 28 -19.84 -19.87 12.48
N THR A 29 -21.01 -19.64 11.92
CA THR A 29 -21.85 -20.67 11.31
C THR A 29 -21.11 -21.31 10.13
N GLU A 30 -21.58 -22.47 9.68
CA GLU A 30 -21.01 -23.17 8.52
C GLU A 30 -21.08 -22.29 7.25
N ALA A 31 -22.20 -21.60 7.03
CA ALA A 31 -22.38 -20.69 5.91
C ALA A 31 -21.37 -19.50 5.95
N GLU A 32 -21.16 -18.93 7.13
CA GLU A 32 -20.19 -17.85 7.32
C GLU A 32 -18.74 -18.34 7.11
N ARG A 33 -18.42 -19.54 7.59
CA ARG A 33 -17.12 -20.20 7.34
C ARG A 33 -16.90 -20.45 5.85
N ALA A 34 -17.91 -20.94 5.15
CA ALA A 34 -17.87 -21.15 3.71
C ALA A 34 -17.66 -19.84 2.94
N ALA A 35 -18.32 -18.75 3.33
CA ALA A 35 -18.13 -17.44 2.74
C ALA A 35 -16.68 -16.92 2.96
N CYS A 36 -16.15 -17.02 4.18
CA CYS A 36 -14.75 -16.65 4.47
C CYS A 36 -13.76 -17.46 3.61
N ALA A 37 -13.97 -18.79 3.50
CA ALA A 37 -13.13 -19.67 2.69
C ALA A 37 -13.20 -19.30 1.19
N ALA A 38 -14.40 -19.02 0.67
CA ALA A 38 -14.60 -18.63 -0.73
C ALA A 38 -13.91 -17.29 -1.06
N ILE A 39 -13.99 -16.30 -0.17
CA ILE A 39 -13.28 -15.03 -0.34
C ILE A 39 -11.77 -15.27 -0.33
N LEU A 40 -11.22 -16.03 0.62
CA LEU A 40 -9.80 -16.36 0.69
C LEU A 40 -9.33 -17.12 -0.56
N ALA A 41 -10.12 -18.06 -1.08
CA ALA A 41 -9.80 -18.79 -2.30
C ALA A 41 -9.66 -17.87 -3.52
N LEU A 42 -10.45 -16.80 -3.61
CA LEU A 42 -10.30 -15.78 -4.66
C LEU A 42 -9.06 -14.89 -4.52
N LEU A 43 -8.58 -14.68 -3.29
CA LEU A 43 -7.38 -13.88 -3.01
C LEU A 43 -6.08 -14.66 -3.23
N LEU A 44 -6.09 -15.98 -2.98
CA LEU A 44 -4.88 -16.80 -2.99
C LEU A 44 -4.09 -16.82 -4.29
N PRO A 45 -4.68 -16.87 -5.50
CA PRO A 45 -3.92 -16.80 -6.76
C PRO A 45 -3.10 -15.53 -6.92
N HIS A 46 -3.49 -14.47 -6.19
CA HIS A 46 -2.84 -13.16 -6.21
C HIS A 46 -1.97 -12.94 -4.98
N ARG A 47 -1.78 -13.96 -4.15
CA ARG A 47 -1.01 -13.83 -2.92
C ARG A 47 0.46 -13.54 -3.22
N ARG A 48 0.99 -12.54 -2.51
CA ARG A 48 2.43 -12.23 -2.44
C ARG A 48 2.94 -12.71 -1.08
N THR A 49 3.80 -13.71 -1.08
CA THR A 49 4.22 -14.40 0.14
C THR A 49 5.72 -14.63 0.19
N VAL A 50 6.25 -14.80 1.40
CA VAL A 50 7.59 -15.32 1.68
C VAL A 50 7.58 -16.82 1.98
N ASP A 51 6.39 -17.41 2.17
CA ASP A 51 6.25 -18.85 2.43
C ASP A 51 6.53 -19.65 1.18
N THR A 52 7.19 -20.78 1.32
CA THR A 52 7.52 -21.73 0.26
C THR A 52 6.47 -22.81 0.09
N ASP A 53 5.70 -23.10 1.16
CA ASP A 53 4.70 -24.15 1.13
C ASP A 53 3.43 -23.72 0.39
N PRO A 54 2.83 -24.57 -0.43
CA PRO A 54 1.56 -24.28 -1.10
C PRO A 54 0.44 -24.09 -0.05
N PRO A 55 -0.60 -23.28 -0.37
CA PRO A 55 -1.78 -23.19 0.49
C PRO A 55 -2.54 -24.53 0.46
N PRO A 56 -3.28 -24.86 1.54
CA PRO A 56 -4.17 -26.02 1.55
C PRO A 56 -5.27 -25.92 0.48
N ASP A 57 -5.67 -27.08 -0.06
CA ASP A 57 -6.68 -27.17 -1.14
C ASP A 57 -8.12 -27.23 -0.61
N THR A 58 -8.32 -27.50 0.71
CA THR A 58 -9.64 -27.60 1.31
C THR A 58 -10.07 -26.32 2.01
N SER A 59 -11.39 -26.04 2.02
CA SER A 59 -11.95 -24.87 2.72
C SER A 59 -11.59 -24.86 4.22
N ALA A 60 -11.67 -26.00 4.90
CA ALA A 60 -11.27 -26.11 6.31
C ALA A 60 -9.79 -25.81 6.49
N GLY A 61 -8.91 -26.40 5.66
CA GLY A 61 -7.48 -26.14 5.69
C GLY A 61 -7.12 -24.68 5.42
N LEU A 62 -7.86 -23.99 4.54
CA LEU A 62 -7.68 -22.55 4.29
C LEU A 62 -7.98 -21.71 5.53
N LEU A 63 -9.10 -21.99 6.21
CA LEU A 63 -9.48 -21.28 7.42
C LEU A 63 -8.44 -21.46 8.54
N ASP A 64 -7.90 -22.68 8.67
CA ASP A 64 -6.87 -23.00 9.66
C ASP A 64 -5.49 -22.40 9.31
N ALA A 65 -5.19 -22.26 8.02
CA ALA A 65 -3.94 -21.68 7.55
C ALA A 65 -3.91 -20.15 7.64
N PHE A 66 -5.09 -19.50 7.62
CA PHE A 66 -5.24 -18.03 7.60
C PHE A 66 -6.12 -17.49 8.74
N PRO A 67 -5.85 -17.84 10.02
CA PRO A 67 -6.73 -17.50 11.14
C PRO A 67 -6.87 -15.99 11.37
N ASP A 68 -5.82 -15.20 11.10
CA ASP A 68 -5.85 -13.75 11.22
C ASP A 68 -6.76 -13.11 10.17
N GLN A 69 -6.74 -13.63 8.95
CA GLN A 69 -7.60 -13.19 7.86
C GLN A 69 -9.05 -13.56 8.10
N VAL A 70 -9.31 -14.78 8.60
CA VAL A 70 -10.65 -15.20 9.01
C VAL A 70 -11.20 -14.28 10.10
N ARG A 71 -10.39 -13.95 11.11
CA ARG A 71 -10.79 -13.01 12.17
C ARG A 71 -11.13 -11.62 11.63
N GLN A 72 -10.46 -11.16 10.56
CA GLN A 72 -10.76 -9.87 9.91
C GLN A 72 -11.99 -9.95 9.00
N LEU A 73 -12.27 -11.09 8.35
CA LEU A 73 -13.46 -11.29 7.52
C LEU A 73 -14.74 -11.49 8.35
N ALA A 74 -14.63 -12.21 9.45
CA ALA A 74 -15.76 -12.61 10.29
C ALA A 74 -16.76 -11.47 10.59
N PRO A 75 -16.35 -10.27 11.04
CA PRO A 75 -17.27 -9.19 11.36
C PRO A 75 -18.10 -8.72 10.17
N PHE A 76 -17.57 -8.79 8.94
CA PHE A 76 -18.30 -8.41 7.73
C PHE A 76 -19.28 -9.50 7.34
N VAL A 77 -18.83 -10.76 7.36
CA VAL A 77 -19.63 -11.89 6.94
C VAL A 77 -20.80 -12.11 7.89
N THR A 78 -20.58 -12.01 9.21
CA THR A 78 -21.65 -12.11 10.23
C THR A 78 -22.66 -10.96 10.13
N ALA A 79 -22.21 -9.74 9.80
CA ALA A 79 -23.08 -8.60 9.63
C ALA A 79 -23.77 -8.55 8.26
N GLY A 80 -23.38 -9.38 7.30
CA GLY A 80 -23.88 -9.31 5.91
C GLY A 80 -23.47 -7.99 5.22
N GLU A 81 -22.30 -7.43 5.56
CA GLU A 81 -21.79 -6.18 5.04
C GLU A 81 -20.69 -6.41 3.98
N PRO A 82 -20.50 -5.48 3.03
CA PRO A 82 -19.37 -5.56 2.09
C PRO A 82 -18.03 -5.58 2.83
N VAL A 83 -17.11 -6.49 2.43
CA VAL A 83 -15.76 -6.53 3.02
C VAL A 83 -15.01 -5.26 2.66
N LEU A 84 -14.51 -4.53 3.64
CA LEU A 84 -13.63 -3.39 3.43
C LEU A 84 -12.17 -3.85 3.44
N PHE A 85 -11.51 -3.82 2.29
CA PHE A 85 -10.07 -3.97 2.19
C PHE A 85 -9.37 -2.63 2.38
N THR A 86 -8.32 -2.57 3.20
CA THR A 86 -7.41 -1.43 3.27
C THR A 86 -6.08 -1.81 2.62
N LEU A 87 -5.62 -0.99 1.67
CA LEU A 87 -4.38 -1.23 0.93
C LEU A 87 -3.46 -0.01 1.00
N PRO A 88 -2.46 0.03 1.90
CA PRO A 88 -1.37 1.00 1.81
C PRO A 88 -0.61 0.83 0.49
N GLY A 89 -0.60 1.88 -0.33
CA GLY A 89 0.00 1.85 -1.66
C GLY A 89 -0.37 3.07 -2.50
N PHE A 90 0.15 3.11 -3.74
CA PHE A 90 -0.04 4.22 -4.67
C PHE A 90 0.37 5.58 -4.06
N PRO A 91 1.58 5.68 -3.47
CA PRO A 91 2.03 6.92 -2.81
C PRO A 91 2.30 8.04 -3.81
N CYS A 92 3.15 7.77 -4.78
CA CYS A 92 3.59 8.63 -5.87
C CYS A 92 4.56 7.84 -6.76
N LYS A 93 4.89 8.33 -7.94
CA LYS A 93 5.96 7.72 -8.77
C LYS A 93 7.33 7.94 -8.12
N SER A 94 8.22 6.94 -8.31
CA SER A 94 9.63 7.06 -7.94
C SER A 94 10.25 8.33 -8.53
N PRO A 95 11.09 9.06 -7.79
CA PRO A 95 11.82 10.20 -8.33
C PRO A 95 12.90 9.77 -9.35
N ASN A 96 13.23 8.47 -9.46
CA ASN A 96 14.27 7.99 -10.35
C ASN A 96 13.73 7.75 -11.77
N PRO A 97 14.13 8.59 -12.77
CA PRO A 97 13.66 8.46 -14.14
C PRO A 97 14.11 7.18 -14.85
N ALA A 98 15.09 6.45 -14.31
CA ALA A 98 15.49 5.15 -14.83
C ALA A 98 14.50 4.02 -14.48
N LYS A 99 13.55 4.29 -13.58
CA LYS A 99 12.54 3.33 -13.13
C LYS A 99 11.16 3.58 -13.74
N VAL A 100 10.77 4.84 -13.92
CA VAL A 100 9.40 5.27 -14.23
C VAL A 100 9.34 6.18 -15.46
N LEU A 101 8.14 6.36 -16.03
CA LEU A 101 7.92 7.20 -17.21
C LEU A 101 7.76 8.67 -16.88
N GLY A 102 7.48 9.02 -15.63
CA GLY A 102 7.27 10.38 -15.14
C GLY A 102 6.63 10.36 -13.77
N HIS A 103 6.18 11.51 -13.27
CA HIS A 103 5.55 11.64 -11.95
C HIS A 103 4.03 11.39 -11.93
N LEU A 104 3.39 11.26 -13.10
CA LEU A 104 1.96 10.97 -13.21
C LEU A 104 1.69 9.46 -13.26
N PRO A 105 0.50 9.00 -12.84
CA PRO A 105 0.12 7.60 -13.00
C PRO A 105 0.05 7.23 -14.49
N ASP A 106 0.48 6.01 -14.80
CA ASP A 106 0.55 5.48 -16.17
C ASP A 106 -0.26 4.17 -16.31
N GLU A 107 0.03 3.38 -17.34
CA GLU A 107 -0.67 2.11 -17.59
C GLU A 107 -0.51 1.11 -16.45
N GLY A 108 0.60 1.14 -15.70
CA GLY A 108 0.84 0.26 -14.57
C GLY A 108 -0.18 0.48 -13.44
N GLU A 109 -0.45 1.73 -13.08
CA GLU A 109 -1.49 2.07 -12.12
C GLU A 109 -2.86 1.72 -12.67
N ARG A 110 -3.15 2.03 -13.94
CA ARG A 110 -4.43 1.74 -14.55
C ARG A 110 -4.80 0.26 -14.51
N LEU A 111 -3.88 -0.60 -14.89
CA LEU A 111 -4.07 -2.06 -14.85
C LEU A 111 -4.25 -2.56 -13.42
N SER A 112 -3.51 -2.00 -12.48
CA SER A 112 -3.61 -2.35 -11.05
C SER A 112 -4.95 -1.95 -10.44
N LEU A 113 -5.44 -0.76 -10.75
CA LEU A 113 -6.77 -0.30 -10.31
C LEU A 113 -7.88 -1.19 -10.89
N ARG A 114 -7.82 -1.50 -12.19
CA ARG A 114 -8.75 -2.44 -12.83
C ARG A 114 -8.72 -3.83 -12.21
N PHE A 115 -7.53 -4.31 -11.84
CA PHE A 115 -7.38 -5.59 -11.15
C PHE A 115 -8.12 -5.58 -9.80
N LEU A 116 -7.92 -4.55 -8.98
CA LEU A 116 -8.56 -4.43 -7.67
C LEU A 116 -10.08 -4.35 -7.78
N ASP A 117 -10.60 -3.57 -8.73
CA ASP A 117 -12.04 -3.45 -8.96
C ASP A 117 -12.65 -4.79 -9.44
N ARG A 118 -12.00 -5.48 -10.39
CA ARG A 118 -12.43 -6.82 -10.83
C ARG A 118 -12.38 -7.85 -9.70
N LEU A 119 -11.39 -7.77 -8.82
CA LEU A 119 -11.30 -8.67 -7.66
C LEU A 119 -12.52 -8.48 -6.75
N CYS A 120 -12.92 -7.24 -6.47
CA CYS A 120 -14.14 -6.95 -5.71
C CYS A 120 -15.41 -7.47 -6.41
N SER A 121 -15.52 -7.27 -7.73
CA SER A 121 -16.62 -7.80 -8.54
C SER A 121 -16.68 -9.33 -8.49
N ARG A 122 -15.53 -10.01 -8.52
CA ARG A 122 -15.47 -11.48 -8.36
C ARG A 122 -15.86 -11.92 -6.95
N ILE A 123 -15.50 -11.20 -5.92
CA ILE A 123 -15.92 -11.51 -4.55
C ILE A 123 -17.46 -11.46 -4.46
N ALA A 124 -18.11 -10.51 -5.13
CA ALA A 124 -19.56 -10.42 -5.15
C ALA A 124 -20.25 -11.66 -5.75
N THR A 125 -19.55 -12.48 -6.57
CA THR A 125 -20.12 -13.74 -7.10
C THR A 125 -20.18 -14.88 -6.09
N VAL A 126 -19.38 -14.81 -5.01
CA VAL A 126 -19.32 -15.84 -3.96
C VAL A 126 -19.81 -15.33 -2.60
N TYR A 127 -19.90 -14.02 -2.45
CA TYR A 127 -20.39 -13.33 -1.26
C TYR A 127 -21.22 -12.10 -1.69
N ALA A 128 -22.54 -12.22 -1.67
CA ALA A 128 -23.47 -11.24 -2.25
C ALA A 128 -23.27 -9.79 -1.81
N PRO A 129 -22.93 -9.46 -0.53
CA PRO A 129 -22.59 -8.09 -0.15
C PRO A 129 -21.35 -7.54 -0.86
N GLY A 130 -20.48 -8.41 -1.38
CA GLY A 130 -19.29 -8.04 -2.15
C GLY A 130 -18.16 -7.46 -1.29
N ALA A 131 -17.34 -6.63 -1.93
CA ALA A 131 -16.20 -6.00 -1.29
C ALA A 131 -15.89 -4.62 -1.88
N ARG A 132 -15.13 -3.81 -1.14
CA ARG A 132 -14.55 -2.53 -1.59
C ARG A 132 -13.10 -2.43 -1.16
N VAL A 133 -12.27 -1.71 -1.91
CA VAL A 133 -10.89 -1.40 -1.57
C VAL A 133 -10.75 0.08 -1.26
N LEU A 134 -10.25 0.39 -0.08
CA LEU A 134 -9.78 1.70 0.31
C LEU A 134 -8.27 1.76 0.09
N ILE A 135 -7.84 2.44 -0.96
CA ILE A 135 -6.44 2.69 -1.25
C ILE A 135 -5.94 3.74 -0.27
N CYS A 136 -5.08 3.35 0.65
CA CYS A 136 -4.52 4.22 1.69
C CYS A 136 -3.22 4.85 1.17
N SER A 137 -3.34 5.93 0.37
CA SER A 137 -2.21 6.61 -0.25
C SER A 137 -1.41 7.41 0.76
N ASP A 138 -0.12 7.07 0.89
CA ASP A 138 0.79 7.60 1.89
C ASP A 138 1.88 8.53 1.31
N GLY A 139 1.74 8.96 0.06
CA GLY A 139 2.75 9.76 -0.63
C GLY A 139 3.16 11.02 0.14
N HIS A 140 2.19 11.83 0.55
CA HIS A 140 2.46 13.06 1.30
C HIS A 140 3.11 12.80 2.67
N LEU A 141 2.93 11.61 3.23
CA LEU A 141 3.59 11.25 4.48
C LEU A 141 5.10 11.05 4.30
N PHE A 142 5.53 10.61 3.12
CA PHE A 142 6.92 10.27 2.83
C PHE A 142 7.64 11.30 1.94
N GLY A 143 6.94 12.22 1.29
CA GLY A 143 7.47 13.09 0.22
C GLY A 143 8.82 13.73 0.53
N ASP A 144 8.96 14.35 1.70
CA ASP A 144 10.21 14.96 2.17
C ASP A 144 11.34 13.94 2.42
N LEU A 145 11.00 12.70 2.84
CA LEU A 145 11.99 11.63 3.07
C LEU A 145 12.46 10.96 1.77
N ILE A 146 11.63 10.95 0.74
CA ILE A 146 11.93 10.32 -0.55
C ILE A 146 12.26 11.34 -1.63
N HIS A 147 12.31 12.63 -1.28
CA HIS A 147 12.61 13.77 -2.16
C HIS A 147 11.65 13.90 -3.35
N VAL A 148 10.37 13.67 -3.12
CA VAL A 148 9.29 13.92 -4.09
C VAL A 148 8.51 15.15 -3.65
N PRO A 149 8.43 16.21 -4.48
CA PRO A 149 7.65 17.41 -4.16
C PRO A 149 6.17 17.10 -3.91
N ASP A 150 5.56 17.75 -2.94
CA ASP A 150 4.12 17.58 -2.63
C ASP A 150 3.22 17.84 -3.86
N ALA A 151 3.59 18.81 -4.73
CA ALA A 151 2.88 19.07 -5.99
C ALA A 151 2.89 17.88 -6.97
N HIS A 152 3.95 17.07 -7.01
CA HIS A 152 3.99 15.85 -7.82
C HIS A 152 3.10 14.76 -7.22
N ILE A 153 3.02 14.70 -5.89
CA ILE A 153 2.15 13.76 -5.17
C ILE A 153 0.69 14.13 -5.36
N ASP A 154 0.35 15.43 -5.30
CA ASP A 154 -0.99 15.94 -5.63
C ASP A 154 -1.40 15.56 -7.06
N ALA A 155 -0.55 15.86 -8.04
CA ALA A 155 -0.81 15.54 -9.44
C ALA A 155 -0.99 14.03 -9.69
N TYR A 156 -0.21 13.20 -8.99
CA TYR A 156 -0.34 11.76 -9.04
C TYR A 156 -1.67 11.28 -8.42
N SER A 157 -2.03 11.76 -7.24
CA SER A 157 -3.28 11.43 -6.56
C SER A 157 -4.50 11.85 -7.38
N ASP A 158 -4.48 13.06 -7.93
CA ASP A 158 -5.56 13.57 -8.80
C ASP A 158 -5.69 12.73 -10.08
N GLY A 159 -4.56 12.30 -10.64
CA GLY A 159 -4.50 11.40 -11.78
C GLY A 159 -5.12 10.03 -11.48
N LEU A 160 -4.85 9.44 -10.31
CA LEU A 160 -5.48 8.19 -9.86
C LEU A 160 -7.00 8.34 -9.73
N GLN A 161 -7.45 9.42 -9.08
CA GLN A 161 -8.88 9.71 -8.94
C GLN A 161 -9.56 9.90 -10.30
N ALA A 162 -8.89 10.58 -11.23
CA ALA A 162 -9.38 10.75 -12.59
C ALA A 162 -9.51 9.40 -13.32
N MET A 163 -8.52 8.50 -13.19
CA MET A 163 -8.58 7.14 -13.75
C MET A 163 -9.75 6.34 -13.16
N ILE A 164 -9.92 6.33 -11.83
CA ILE A 164 -11.02 5.65 -11.15
C ILE A 164 -12.38 6.11 -11.70
N ARG A 165 -12.58 7.44 -11.82
CA ARG A 165 -13.82 8.01 -12.35
C ARG A 165 -14.02 7.69 -13.84
N ALA A 166 -13.01 7.89 -14.66
CA ALA A 166 -13.09 7.70 -16.11
C ALA A 166 -13.39 6.26 -16.51
N GLU A 167 -12.91 5.29 -15.72
CA GLU A 167 -13.12 3.87 -15.97
C GLU A 167 -14.32 3.27 -15.20
N GLY A 168 -15.00 4.07 -14.39
CA GLY A 168 -16.15 3.63 -13.60
C GLY A 168 -15.82 2.53 -12.58
N LEU A 169 -14.64 2.58 -11.96
CA LEU A 169 -14.17 1.60 -10.98
C LEU A 169 -14.88 1.84 -9.63
N ARG A 170 -16.04 1.21 -9.46
CA ARG A 170 -17.02 1.53 -8.41
C ARG A 170 -16.65 1.00 -7.02
N HIS A 171 -15.72 0.06 -6.95
CA HIS A 171 -15.33 -0.59 -5.71
C HIS A 171 -14.09 0.04 -5.06
N LEU A 172 -13.56 1.13 -5.65
CA LEU A 172 -12.32 1.76 -5.21
C LEU A 172 -12.57 3.16 -4.66
N ASP A 173 -11.98 3.45 -3.50
CA ASP A 173 -11.89 4.78 -2.90
C ASP A 173 -10.44 5.08 -2.50
N ILE A 174 -10.09 6.36 -2.38
CA ILE A 174 -8.78 6.82 -1.90
C ILE A 174 -8.92 7.45 -0.51
N PHE A 175 -8.02 7.05 0.38
CA PHE A 175 -7.84 7.60 1.72
C PHE A 175 -6.41 8.11 1.85
N ASP A 176 -6.26 9.38 2.17
CA ASP A 176 -4.98 10.05 2.28
C ASP A 176 -4.97 11.06 3.44
N LEU A 177 -3.88 11.82 3.61
CA LEU A 177 -3.78 12.85 4.64
C LEU A 177 -4.79 14.00 4.44
N ARG A 178 -5.29 14.23 3.23
CA ARG A 178 -6.34 15.25 2.99
C ARG A 178 -7.67 14.77 3.54
N THR A 179 -7.95 13.49 3.41
CA THR A 179 -9.15 12.85 3.97
C THR A 179 -9.23 13.01 5.50
N VAL A 180 -8.07 12.94 6.18
CA VAL A 180 -8.00 12.98 7.65
C VAL A 180 -7.92 14.40 8.21
N TYR A 181 -7.12 15.26 7.57
CA TYR A 181 -6.74 16.55 8.11
C TYR A 181 -7.21 17.75 7.27
N GLY A 182 -8.01 17.52 6.21
CA GLY A 182 -8.53 18.59 5.34
C GLY A 182 -7.43 19.43 4.70
N ASP A 183 -7.59 20.75 4.71
CA ASP A 183 -6.74 21.70 3.98
C ASP A 183 -5.51 22.18 4.76
N LEU A 184 -5.13 21.52 5.87
CA LEU A 184 -3.91 21.88 6.58
C LEU A 184 -2.68 21.74 5.66
N PRO A 185 -1.62 22.56 5.84
CA PRO A 185 -0.34 22.38 5.14
C PRO A 185 0.23 20.97 5.38
N TYR A 186 0.89 20.38 4.39
CA TYR A 186 1.39 19.00 4.48
C TYR A 186 2.39 18.80 5.63
N ASP A 187 3.25 19.79 5.91
CA ASP A 187 4.16 19.71 7.07
C ASP A 187 3.41 19.60 8.39
N SER A 188 2.30 20.34 8.54
CA SER A 188 1.44 20.26 9.71
C SER A 188 0.73 18.90 9.80
N LYS A 189 0.30 18.33 8.66
CA LYS A 189 -0.30 16.98 8.62
C LYS A 189 0.73 15.93 9.03
N ARG A 190 1.97 16.00 8.47
CA ARG A 190 3.10 15.12 8.82
C ARG A 190 3.43 15.18 10.31
N ALA A 191 3.48 16.40 10.88
CA ALA A 191 3.73 16.59 12.30
C ALA A 191 2.63 15.93 13.15
N ARG A 192 1.35 16.15 12.84
CA ARG A 192 0.24 15.52 13.58
C ARG A 192 0.26 14.01 13.54
N VAL A 193 0.54 13.40 12.37
CA VAL A 193 0.69 11.94 12.29
C VAL A 193 1.85 11.46 13.16
N HIS A 194 2.98 12.19 13.10
CA HIS A 194 4.16 11.87 13.89
C HIS A 194 3.86 11.92 15.38
N ASP A 195 3.30 13.02 15.86
CA ASP A 195 3.07 13.26 17.29
C ASP A 195 2.04 12.29 17.90
N THR A 196 1.06 11.86 17.08
CA THR A 196 -0.02 10.99 17.56
C THR A 196 0.31 9.51 17.46
N TYR A 197 0.99 9.08 16.39
CA TYR A 197 1.07 7.66 16.03
C TYR A 197 2.50 7.12 15.90
N ALA A 198 3.52 7.99 15.83
CA ALA A 198 4.85 7.51 15.50
C ALA A 198 5.59 6.93 16.73
N PRO A 199 6.23 5.75 16.62
CA PRO A 199 7.18 5.30 17.63
C PRO A 199 8.41 6.21 17.64
N THR A 200 9.15 6.24 18.74
CA THR A 200 10.40 6.99 18.80
C THR A 200 11.50 6.35 17.94
N VAL A 201 12.45 7.16 17.50
CA VAL A 201 13.60 6.64 16.73
C VAL A 201 14.47 5.71 17.60
N ASP A 202 14.56 5.96 18.91
CA ASP A 202 15.36 5.13 19.80
C ASP A 202 14.75 3.75 20.02
N GLU A 203 13.42 3.64 20.16
CA GLU A 203 12.71 2.35 20.13
C GLU A 203 12.97 1.59 18.82
N LEU A 204 12.96 2.28 17.69
CA LEU A 204 13.23 1.66 16.39
C LEU A 204 14.68 1.17 16.28
N ARG A 205 15.64 1.94 16.80
CA ARG A 205 17.06 1.56 16.85
C ARG A 205 17.28 0.34 17.73
N GLU A 206 16.66 0.31 18.91
CA GLU A 206 16.74 -0.82 19.83
C GLU A 206 16.15 -2.08 19.17
N ARG A 207 14.97 -1.99 18.59
CA ARG A 207 14.35 -3.11 17.83
C ARG A 207 15.22 -3.58 16.68
N THR A 208 15.86 -2.65 15.94
CA THR A 208 16.76 -3.01 14.83
C THR A 208 18.01 -3.77 15.30
N ARG A 209 18.47 -3.56 16.55
CA ARG A 209 19.59 -4.31 17.13
C ARG A 209 19.19 -5.71 17.60
N ASN A 210 17.95 -5.87 18.05
CA ASN A 210 17.51 -7.07 18.79
C ASN A 210 16.59 -7.98 17.94
N ASP A 211 16.12 -7.51 16.77
CA ASP A 211 15.17 -8.22 15.90
C ASP A 211 15.73 -8.28 14.48
N GLU A 212 16.02 -9.50 14.01
CA GLU A 212 16.58 -9.76 12.69
C GLU A 212 15.62 -9.31 11.56
N GLN A 213 14.31 -9.45 11.76
CA GLN A 213 13.31 -9.03 10.79
C GLN A 213 13.32 -7.50 10.64
N MET A 214 13.42 -6.77 11.75
CA MET A 214 13.58 -5.31 11.74
C MET A 214 14.89 -4.89 11.06
N LEU A 215 15.97 -5.59 11.31
CA LEU A 215 17.25 -5.32 10.65
C LEU A 215 17.17 -5.54 9.13
N ARG A 216 16.50 -6.61 8.68
CA ARG A 216 16.24 -6.88 7.25
C ARG A 216 15.41 -5.77 6.61
N LEU A 217 14.33 -5.34 7.27
CA LEU A 217 13.50 -4.23 6.83
C LEU A 217 14.32 -2.94 6.70
N TYR A 218 15.08 -2.58 7.72
CA TYR A 218 15.95 -1.40 7.72
C TYR A 218 16.96 -1.43 6.57
N ARG A 219 17.61 -2.57 6.33
CA ARG A 219 18.56 -2.75 5.22
C ARG A 219 17.85 -2.64 3.86
N GLY A 220 16.67 -3.23 3.74
CA GLY A 220 15.85 -3.16 2.52
C GLY A 220 15.44 -1.73 2.18
N ILE A 221 14.95 -0.97 3.16
CA ILE A 221 14.57 0.44 2.97
C ILE A 221 15.81 1.30 2.67
N THR A 222 16.94 1.05 3.33
CA THR A 222 18.19 1.78 3.03
C THR A 222 18.61 1.56 1.57
N ARG A 223 18.59 0.30 1.09
CA ARG A 223 18.90 -0.03 -0.30
C ARG A 223 17.93 0.63 -1.26
N PHE A 224 16.64 0.55 -0.99
CA PHE A 224 15.60 1.19 -1.77
C PHE A 224 15.85 2.71 -1.93
N LEU A 225 16.14 3.42 -0.83
CA LEU A 225 16.43 4.85 -0.86
C LEU A 225 17.68 5.19 -1.68
N VAL A 226 18.73 4.35 -1.62
CA VAL A 226 19.92 4.52 -2.45
C VAL A 226 19.60 4.34 -3.94
N GLU A 227 18.80 3.33 -4.27
CA GLU A 227 18.39 3.02 -5.65
C GLU A 227 17.41 4.07 -6.22
N ASP A 228 16.62 4.71 -5.37
CA ASP A 228 15.64 5.73 -5.78
C ASP A 228 16.25 7.15 -5.86
N THR A 229 17.42 7.36 -5.30
CA THR A 229 18.11 8.64 -5.43
C THR A 229 18.74 8.77 -6.82
N ALA A 230 18.13 9.59 -7.68
CA ALA A 230 18.56 9.77 -9.07
C ALA A 230 19.83 10.65 -9.16
N GLU A 231 19.89 11.70 -8.36
CA GLU A 231 20.99 12.68 -8.37
C GLU A 231 21.50 12.90 -6.95
N PHE A 232 22.81 12.78 -6.79
CA PHE A 232 23.48 13.05 -5.53
C PHE A 232 24.88 13.62 -5.78
N THR A 233 25.14 14.79 -5.25
CA THR A 233 26.40 15.52 -5.49
C THR A 233 27.56 15.08 -4.60
N GLY A 234 27.37 14.11 -3.72
CA GLY A 234 28.37 13.60 -2.79
C GLY A 234 28.99 12.27 -3.20
N THR A 235 29.80 11.71 -2.31
CA THR A 235 30.37 10.36 -2.49
C THR A 235 29.30 9.28 -2.24
N ARG A 236 29.49 8.08 -2.80
CA ARG A 236 28.63 6.92 -2.53
C ARG A 236 28.47 6.63 -1.03
N SER A 237 29.56 6.79 -0.25
CA SER A 237 29.51 6.60 1.20
C SER A 237 28.67 7.65 1.91
N ALA A 238 28.70 8.91 1.42
CA ALA A 238 27.84 9.96 1.94
C ALA A 238 26.37 9.69 1.64
N LEU A 239 26.04 9.26 0.41
CA LEU A 239 24.70 8.83 0.04
C LEU A 239 24.20 7.69 0.93
N GLN A 240 25.01 6.64 1.12
CA GLN A 240 24.63 5.52 1.98
C GLN A 240 24.38 5.95 3.43
N ARG A 241 25.17 6.85 3.98
CA ARG A 241 24.99 7.39 5.33
C ARG A 241 23.69 8.19 5.44
N GLU A 242 23.41 9.03 4.46
CA GLU A 242 22.17 9.79 4.37
C GLU A 242 20.95 8.87 4.27
N CYS A 243 20.97 7.88 3.38
CA CYS A 243 19.87 6.91 3.23
C CYS A 243 19.66 6.05 4.49
N ARG A 244 20.73 5.69 5.23
CA ARG A 244 20.60 5.00 6.52
C ARG A 244 19.89 5.87 7.56
N ARG A 245 20.16 7.18 7.60
CA ARG A 245 19.47 8.10 8.50
C ARG A 245 17.99 8.21 8.13
N ARG A 246 17.68 8.39 6.84
CA ARG A 246 16.29 8.51 6.33
C ARG A 246 15.50 7.23 6.49
N ALA A 247 16.12 6.06 6.44
CA ALA A 247 15.45 4.77 6.59
C ALA A 247 14.69 4.64 7.92
N TYR A 248 15.22 5.14 9.02
CA TYR A 248 14.48 5.18 10.29
C TYR A 248 13.23 6.06 10.20
N GLY A 249 13.31 7.22 9.55
CA GLY A 249 12.15 8.09 9.32
C GLY A 249 11.07 7.41 8.47
N VAL A 250 11.47 6.68 7.42
CA VAL A 250 10.53 5.91 6.60
C VAL A 250 9.85 4.80 7.42
N ILE A 251 10.59 4.05 8.22
CA ILE A 251 10.02 3.01 9.10
C ILE A 251 9.06 3.63 10.12
N GLN A 252 9.47 4.74 10.73
CA GLN A 252 8.67 5.46 11.72
C GLN A 252 7.31 5.88 11.14
N ARG A 253 7.34 6.55 9.98
CA ARG A 253 6.12 7.02 9.30
C ARG A 253 5.27 5.88 8.76
N SER A 254 5.88 4.81 8.27
CA SER A 254 5.14 3.62 7.84
C SER A 254 4.36 2.98 9.00
N ARG A 255 4.94 2.95 10.20
CA ARG A 255 4.24 2.46 11.41
C ARG A 255 3.14 3.42 11.84
N ALA A 256 3.42 4.71 11.84
CA ALA A 256 2.44 5.75 12.15
C ALA A 256 1.24 5.70 11.20
N TRP A 257 1.48 5.53 9.89
CA TRP A 257 0.42 5.36 8.89
C TRP A 257 -0.43 4.12 9.15
N GLY A 258 0.22 3.00 9.45
CA GLY A 258 -0.50 1.77 9.80
C GLY A 258 -1.36 1.93 11.05
N ALA A 259 -0.90 2.66 12.07
CA ALA A 259 -1.67 2.96 13.28
C ALA A 259 -2.85 3.90 13.00
N LEU A 260 -2.64 4.97 12.21
CA LEU A 260 -3.68 5.89 11.78
C LEU A 260 -4.78 5.17 10.99
N ILE A 261 -4.42 4.29 10.05
CA ILE A 261 -5.40 3.49 9.31
C ILE A 261 -6.19 2.60 10.25
N ALA A 262 -5.53 1.94 11.21
CA ALA A 262 -6.19 1.07 12.18
C ALA A 262 -7.17 1.84 13.08
N ASP A 263 -6.84 3.06 13.46
CA ASP A 263 -7.68 3.95 14.26
C ASP A 263 -8.93 4.40 13.46
N HIS A 264 -8.73 4.85 12.22
CA HIS A 264 -9.83 5.32 11.36
C HIS A 264 -10.65 4.19 10.72
N ARG A 265 -10.09 3.00 10.58
CA ARG A 265 -10.71 1.81 9.94
C ARG A 265 -10.45 0.57 10.76
N PRO A 266 -10.93 0.50 12.03
CA PRO A 266 -10.66 -0.62 12.95
C PRO A 266 -11.22 -1.96 12.43
N ARG A 267 -12.29 -1.91 11.63
CA ARG A 267 -12.83 -3.06 10.90
C ARG A 267 -12.38 -2.98 9.45
N SER A 268 -11.32 -3.69 9.11
CA SER A 268 -10.87 -3.84 7.72
C SER A 268 -10.04 -5.12 7.55
N PHE A 269 -10.09 -5.67 6.34
CA PHE A 269 -9.15 -6.71 5.91
C PHE A 269 -7.89 -6.02 5.39
N ARG A 270 -6.76 -6.30 6.00
CA ARG A 270 -5.52 -5.56 5.78
C ARG A 270 -4.70 -6.18 4.65
N LEU A 271 -4.70 -5.55 3.49
CA LEU A 271 -3.82 -5.90 2.37
C LEU A 271 -2.44 -5.27 2.54
N SER A 272 -1.45 -5.86 1.89
CA SER A 272 -0.08 -5.35 1.79
C SER A 272 0.48 -5.58 0.39
N ILE A 273 1.15 -4.59 -0.16
CA ILE A 273 1.91 -4.73 -1.41
C ILE A 273 3.21 -5.51 -1.22
N HIS A 274 3.65 -5.71 0.01
CA HIS A 274 4.84 -6.48 0.35
C HIS A 274 4.51 -7.96 0.61
N PRO A 275 5.42 -8.88 0.33
CA PRO A 275 5.25 -10.29 0.69
C PRO A 275 4.99 -10.45 2.19
N GLN A 276 4.03 -11.30 2.54
CA GLN A 276 3.63 -11.56 3.93
C GLN A 276 3.62 -13.07 4.22
N PRO A 277 4.09 -13.50 5.41
CA PRO A 277 3.87 -14.88 5.86
C PRO A 277 2.38 -15.14 6.16
N ARG A 278 1.99 -16.40 6.28
CA ARG A 278 0.58 -16.79 6.49
C ARG A 278 -0.01 -16.27 7.79
N ARG A 279 0.78 -16.35 8.87
CA ARG A 279 0.33 -15.98 10.22
C ARG A 279 0.73 -14.56 10.56
N THR A 280 0.11 -13.61 9.89
CA THR A 280 0.23 -12.18 10.17
C THR A 280 -1.13 -11.52 9.95
N ASP A 281 -1.29 -10.33 10.50
CA ASP A 281 -2.49 -9.51 10.35
C ASP A 281 -2.62 -8.85 8.96
N LYS A 282 -1.68 -9.12 8.03
CA LYS A 282 -1.69 -8.57 6.68
C LYS A 282 -1.68 -9.67 5.63
N PHE A 283 -2.39 -9.47 4.55
CA PHE A 283 -2.38 -10.35 3.40
C PHE A 283 -1.61 -9.69 2.24
N GLY A 284 -0.49 -10.28 1.84
CA GLY A 284 0.29 -9.78 0.71
C GLY A 284 -0.47 -9.99 -0.61
N ILE A 285 -0.62 -8.94 -1.42
CA ILE A 285 -1.31 -9.01 -2.72
C ILE A 285 -0.42 -8.53 -3.85
N ARG A 286 -0.43 -9.24 -4.97
CA ARG A 286 0.24 -8.88 -6.21
C ARG A 286 -0.76 -8.18 -7.13
N LEU A 287 -0.41 -6.96 -7.53
CA LEU A 287 -1.26 -6.14 -8.39
C LEU A 287 -1.05 -6.44 -9.88
N LEU A 288 0.18 -6.71 -10.27
CA LEU A 288 0.61 -7.06 -11.61
C LEU A 288 1.77 -8.05 -11.56
N ASP A 289 2.02 -8.75 -12.66
CA ASP A 289 3.17 -9.64 -12.79
C ASP A 289 4.49 -8.86 -12.85
N ALA A 290 5.50 -9.36 -12.18
CA ALA A 290 6.84 -8.84 -12.15
C ALA A 290 7.83 -9.98 -11.87
N ARG A 291 9.05 -9.89 -12.41
CA ARG A 291 10.12 -10.85 -12.07
C ARG A 291 10.59 -10.71 -10.63
N ASP A 292 10.59 -9.48 -10.13
CA ASP A 292 10.95 -9.18 -8.75
C ASP A 292 9.68 -8.97 -7.91
N VAL A 293 9.53 -9.75 -6.86
CA VAL A 293 8.40 -9.69 -5.93
C VAL A 293 8.26 -8.34 -5.18
N TRP A 294 9.28 -7.47 -5.25
CA TRP A 294 9.26 -6.15 -4.63
C TRP A 294 8.84 -5.03 -5.58
N THR A 295 8.76 -5.33 -6.90
CA THR A 295 8.38 -4.33 -7.90
C THR A 295 6.91 -3.95 -7.78
N THR A 296 6.65 -2.65 -7.82
CA THR A 296 5.31 -2.05 -7.75
C THR A 296 5.08 -1.09 -8.92
N PRO A 297 3.83 -0.80 -9.31
CA PRO A 297 3.53 0.08 -10.43
C PRO A 297 4.18 1.46 -10.33
N TRP A 298 4.24 2.03 -9.14
CA TRP A 298 4.81 3.37 -8.92
C TRP A 298 6.36 3.41 -8.88
N HIS A 299 7.02 2.26 -8.82
CA HIS A 299 8.50 2.15 -8.93
C HIS A 299 8.95 1.51 -10.25
N SER A 300 8.07 1.47 -11.25
CA SER A 300 8.32 0.81 -12.53
C SER A 300 7.39 1.35 -13.61
N CYS A 301 7.56 0.86 -14.81
CA CYS A 301 6.59 0.93 -15.89
C CYS A 301 6.17 -0.48 -16.30
N VAL A 302 5.24 -0.60 -17.24
CA VAL A 302 4.81 -1.90 -17.75
C VAL A 302 5.29 -2.13 -19.17
N LEU A 303 5.67 -3.38 -19.46
CA LEU A 303 5.90 -3.92 -20.79
C LEU A 303 4.69 -4.79 -21.19
N HIS A 304 4.12 -4.55 -22.35
CA HIS A 304 3.12 -5.39 -22.98
C HIS A 304 3.83 -6.35 -23.94
N HIS A 305 3.77 -7.63 -23.64
CA HIS A 305 4.35 -8.69 -24.46
C HIS A 305 3.43 -9.05 -25.64
N SER A 306 4.00 -9.62 -26.69
CA SER A 306 3.26 -10.07 -27.87
C SER A 306 2.23 -11.19 -27.59
N ASP A 307 2.39 -11.91 -26.48
CA ASP A 307 1.42 -12.91 -25.99
C ASP A 307 0.25 -12.29 -25.18
N GLY A 308 0.20 -10.97 -25.07
CA GLY A 308 -0.83 -10.23 -24.34
C GLY A 308 -0.54 -10.09 -22.83
N ARG A 309 0.56 -10.62 -22.33
CA ARG A 309 0.95 -10.52 -20.92
C ARG A 309 1.53 -9.13 -20.63
N TRP A 310 1.20 -8.60 -19.46
CA TRP A 310 1.76 -7.36 -18.91
C TRP A 310 2.76 -7.68 -17.81
N GLU A 311 3.93 -7.05 -17.85
CA GLU A 311 5.01 -7.24 -16.87
C GLU A 311 5.55 -5.91 -16.36
N LEU A 312 5.65 -5.76 -15.03
CA LEU A 312 6.32 -4.61 -14.40
C LEU A 312 7.83 -4.74 -14.54
N MET A 313 8.47 -3.69 -14.98
CA MET A 313 9.94 -3.58 -15.00
C MET A 313 10.41 -2.13 -14.91
N HIS A 314 11.66 -1.93 -14.54
CA HIS A 314 12.24 -0.59 -14.57
C HIS A 314 12.31 -0.08 -16.01
N ARG A 315 12.03 1.21 -16.22
CA ARG A 315 12.05 1.87 -17.51
C ARG A 315 13.30 1.54 -18.32
N ARG A 316 14.50 1.66 -17.71
CA ARG A 316 15.78 1.36 -18.37
C ARG A 316 15.85 -0.06 -18.96
N LYS A 317 15.18 -1.04 -18.34
CA LYS A 317 15.10 -2.41 -18.88
C LYS A 317 14.05 -2.50 -19.98
N ALA A 318 12.92 -1.82 -19.82
CA ALA A 318 11.85 -1.81 -20.82
C ALA A 318 12.33 -1.17 -22.14
N GLU A 319 13.15 -0.11 -22.08
CA GLU A 319 13.77 0.55 -23.24
C GLU A 319 14.70 -0.37 -24.04
N MET A 320 15.24 -1.43 -23.42
CA MET A 320 16.13 -2.39 -24.11
C MET A 320 15.37 -3.46 -24.90
N VAL A 321 14.06 -3.66 -24.62
CA VAL A 321 13.30 -4.80 -25.15
C VAL A 321 11.95 -4.40 -25.75
N GLY A 322 11.65 -3.10 -25.77
CA GLY A 322 10.37 -2.61 -26.25
C GLY A 322 10.40 -1.14 -26.65
N ARG A 323 9.37 -0.75 -27.38
CA ARG A 323 9.14 0.60 -27.86
C ARG A 323 8.15 1.33 -26.96
N LEU A 324 8.46 2.60 -26.61
CA LEU A 324 7.56 3.45 -25.82
C LEU A 324 6.29 3.78 -26.58
N VAL A 325 5.15 3.56 -25.94
CA VAL A 325 3.82 3.90 -26.43
C VAL A 325 3.31 5.15 -25.72
N LEU A 326 2.80 6.10 -26.50
CA LEU A 326 2.13 7.29 -25.98
C LEU A 326 0.60 7.10 -26.06
N ARG A 327 -0.11 7.57 -25.03
CA ARG A 327 -1.57 7.69 -25.03
C ARG A 327 -1.95 9.12 -24.68
N GLY A 328 -2.71 9.75 -25.55
CA GLY A 328 -3.07 11.17 -25.40
C GLY A 328 -1.84 12.09 -25.30
N GLY A 329 -0.77 11.78 -26.04
CA GLY A 329 0.48 12.55 -26.05
C GLY A 329 1.38 12.32 -24.82
N ARG A 330 1.04 11.40 -23.91
CA ARG A 330 1.82 11.11 -22.70
C ARG A 330 2.41 9.70 -22.73
N PRO A 331 3.63 9.48 -22.17
CA PRO A 331 4.19 8.16 -21.95
C PRO A 331 3.21 7.27 -21.19
N SER A 332 2.97 6.05 -21.66
CA SER A 332 1.99 5.12 -21.11
C SER A 332 2.63 3.78 -20.68
N HIS A 333 3.28 3.11 -21.61
CA HIS A 333 3.86 1.79 -21.41
C HIS A 333 4.88 1.48 -22.51
N PHE A 334 5.50 0.31 -22.45
CA PHE A 334 6.30 -0.23 -23.54
C PHE A 334 5.58 -1.41 -24.20
N GLU A 335 5.70 -1.51 -25.50
CA GLU A 335 5.34 -2.72 -26.27
C GLU A 335 6.62 -3.47 -26.62
N ALA A 336 6.65 -4.78 -26.33
CA ALA A 336 7.77 -5.63 -26.68
C ALA A 336 7.96 -5.63 -28.19
N GLU A 337 9.22 -5.45 -28.64
CA GLU A 337 9.57 -5.66 -30.03
C GLU A 337 9.41 -7.13 -30.38
N ALA A 338 8.82 -7.42 -31.54
CA ALA A 338 8.74 -8.77 -32.06
C ALA A 338 10.18 -9.32 -32.11
N ALA A 339 10.40 -10.49 -31.51
CA ALA A 339 11.69 -11.18 -31.66
C ALA A 339 11.96 -11.29 -33.17
N GLY A 340 12.92 -10.53 -33.68
CA GLY A 340 13.24 -10.51 -35.09
C GLY A 340 13.50 -11.95 -35.54
N SER A 341 12.74 -12.41 -36.52
CA SER A 341 13.04 -13.61 -37.30
C SER A 341 14.38 -13.34 -37.98
N SER A 342 15.45 -13.72 -37.31
CA SER A 342 16.82 -13.79 -37.91
C SER A 342 16.95 -15.03 -38.74
#